data_2caf23d4ea571b3216feee12be05b91e
#
_entry.id   2caf23d4ea571b3216feee12be05b91e
#
_cell.length_a   1.000
_cell.length_b   1.000
_cell.length_c   1.000
_cell.angle_alpha   90.00
_cell.angle_beta   90.00
_cell.angle_gamma   90.00
#
_symmetry.space_group_name_H-M   'P 1'
#
loop_
_entity.id
_entity.type
_entity.pdbx_description
1 polymer ?
#
loop_
_entity_poly.entity_id
_entity_poly.type
_entity_poly.pdbx_seq_one_letter_code
_entity_poly.pdbx_strand_id
1 'polypeptide(L)'
;QMCIRDRYKPKDIVSGDFYWFHEIDKNNYIIACGDCTGHGVPGALMTVIGSNLLNQAVIDNRVVQPAAILNELDRLITITLKQQLEHENYVQDGMDMALLRVDKAKKEFVFASAKRPGILIRNKQLEEIKGSKFALGGMTSDGKTFGETIINYSEGDIIYLFTDGC
;
A
#
# COMPACT_ATOMS: atom_id res chain seq x y z
N GLN A 1 1.03 18.67 -16.01
CA GLN A 1 1.57 18.71 -14.65
C GLN A 1 0.75 17.79 -13.78
N MET A 2 1.38 16.75 -13.20
CA MET A 2 0.70 15.84 -12.26
C MET A 2 0.56 16.55 -10.91
N CYS A 3 -0.64 16.46 -10.30
CA CYS A 3 -0.94 17.02 -9.01
C CYS A 3 -1.34 15.88 -8.07
N ILE A 4 -0.67 15.75 -6.93
CA ILE A 4 -1.04 14.84 -5.86
C ILE A 4 -1.81 15.64 -4.83
N ARG A 5 -2.95 15.11 -4.39
CA ARG A 5 -3.77 15.68 -3.32
C ARG A 5 -4.16 14.56 -2.37
N ASP A 6 -4.04 14.84 -1.09
CA ASP A 6 -4.46 13.92 -0.04
C ASP A 6 -5.66 14.47 0.73
N ARG A 7 -6.41 13.55 1.32
CA ARG A 7 -7.41 13.85 2.32
C ARG A 7 -7.26 12.81 3.43
N TYR A 8 -6.78 13.27 4.58
CA TYR A 8 -6.64 12.45 5.77
C TYR A 8 -7.60 12.92 6.86
N LYS A 9 -8.52 12.03 7.26
CA LYS A 9 -9.54 12.34 8.27
C LYS A 9 -9.66 11.14 9.21
N PRO A 10 -8.80 11.03 10.22
CA PRO A 10 -8.85 9.93 11.18
C PRO A 10 -10.13 10.00 12.01
N LYS A 11 -10.63 8.84 12.44
CA LYS A 11 -11.76 8.69 13.34
C LYS A 11 -11.42 9.14 14.75
N ASP A 12 -10.23 8.75 15.24
CA ASP A 12 -9.72 9.03 16.56
C ASP A 12 -8.50 9.97 16.49
N ILE A 13 -7.89 10.31 17.63
CA ILE A 13 -6.67 11.14 17.71
C ILE A 13 -5.52 10.50 16.92
N VAL A 14 -5.48 9.15 16.87
CA VAL A 14 -4.52 8.35 16.12
C VAL A 14 -5.27 7.32 15.27
N SER A 15 -4.69 6.93 14.13
CA SER A 15 -5.34 6.07 13.13
C SER A 15 -4.47 4.90 12.71
N GLY A 16 -5.12 3.79 12.32
CA GLY A 16 -4.51 2.70 11.58
C GLY A 16 -4.31 3.00 10.09
N ASP A 17 -5.01 4.01 9.57
CA ASP A 17 -4.84 4.48 8.20
C ASP A 17 -3.61 5.36 8.09
N PHE A 18 -2.91 5.25 6.97
CA PHE A 18 -1.79 6.11 6.65
C PHE A 18 -1.56 6.21 5.14
N TYR A 19 -0.87 7.25 4.74
CA TYR A 19 -0.27 7.33 3.42
C TYR A 19 1.25 7.46 3.53
N TRP A 20 1.94 7.03 2.48
CA TRP A 20 3.38 7.09 2.39
C TRP A 20 3.79 7.50 0.98
N PHE A 21 4.85 8.31 0.87
CA PHE A 21 5.35 8.82 -0.40
C PHE A 21 6.87 8.75 -0.43
N HIS A 22 7.42 8.31 -1.56
CA HIS A 22 8.85 8.33 -1.79
C HIS A 22 9.17 8.67 -3.25
N GLU A 23 10.06 9.64 -3.45
CA GLU A 23 10.60 10.00 -4.75
C GLU A 23 11.85 9.15 -5.02
N ILE A 24 11.79 8.27 -6.02
CA ILE A 24 12.93 7.43 -6.44
C ILE A 24 13.92 8.30 -7.23
N ASP A 25 13.39 9.08 -8.15
CA ASP A 25 14.09 10.05 -8.98
C ASP A 25 13.10 11.11 -9.50
N LYS A 26 13.61 12.10 -10.29
CA LYS A 26 12.80 13.20 -10.84
C LYS A 26 11.58 12.76 -11.68
N ASN A 27 11.59 11.55 -12.19
CA ASN A 27 10.53 11.01 -13.05
C ASN A 27 9.72 9.90 -12.36
N ASN A 28 10.25 9.30 -11.30
CA ASN A 28 9.66 8.13 -10.66
C ASN A 28 9.40 8.38 -9.19
N TYR A 29 8.19 8.05 -8.73
CA TYR A 29 7.84 8.05 -7.32
C TYR A 29 6.82 6.97 -6.99
N ILE A 30 6.75 6.62 -5.73
CA ILE A 30 5.83 5.62 -5.19
C ILE A 30 4.92 6.29 -4.17
N ILE A 31 3.65 5.95 -4.24
CA ILE A 31 2.63 6.34 -3.27
C ILE A 31 2.05 5.06 -2.68
N ALA A 32 1.91 5.01 -1.37
CA ALA A 32 1.17 3.96 -0.67
C ALA A 32 0.01 4.56 0.11
N CYS A 33 -1.09 3.82 0.16
CA CYS A 33 -2.23 4.07 1.03
C CYS A 33 -2.49 2.76 1.78
N GLY A 34 -2.31 2.78 3.10
CA GLY A 34 -2.38 1.61 3.96
C GLY A 34 -3.46 1.75 5.03
N ASP A 35 -4.08 0.63 5.36
CA ASP A 35 -5.11 0.46 6.36
C ASP A 35 -4.74 -0.73 7.24
N CYS A 36 -4.37 -0.46 8.45
CA CYS A 36 -3.94 -1.47 9.42
C CYS A 36 -5.11 -2.03 10.21
N THR A 37 -5.04 -3.31 10.56
CA THR A 37 -6.01 -3.89 11.49
C THR A 37 -5.99 -3.18 12.84
N GLY A 38 -7.19 -2.90 13.36
CA GLY A 38 -7.39 -2.23 14.64
C GLY A 38 -7.48 -0.71 14.52
N HIS A 39 -7.96 -0.07 15.58
CA HIS A 39 -8.13 1.38 15.69
C HIS A 39 -7.47 1.89 16.97
N GLY A 40 -7.36 3.22 17.11
CA GLY A 40 -6.71 3.84 18.26
C GLY A 40 -5.22 3.48 18.34
N VAL A 41 -4.72 3.27 19.55
CA VAL A 41 -3.28 3.04 19.79
C VAL A 41 -2.73 1.77 19.10
N PRO A 42 -3.40 0.60 19.13
CA PRO A 42 -2.92 -0.58 18.41
C PRO A 42 -2.79 -0.34 16.89
N GLY A 43 -3.79 0.26 16.26
CA GLY A 43 -3.75 0.62 14.84
C GLY A 43 -2.61 1.59 14.51
N ALA A 44 -2.39 2.59 15.36
CA ALA A 44 -1.30 3.54 15.20
C ALA A 44 0.10 2.89 15.31
N LEU A 45 0.27 1.91 16.19
CA LEU A 45 1.51 1.13 16.27
C LEU A 45 1.75 0.33 14.98
N MET A 46 0.71 -0.27 14.43
CA MET A 46 0.77 -0.96 13.15
C MET A 46 1.13 0.00 11.99
N THR A 47 0.61 1.24 12.02
CA THR A 47 1.00 2.29 11.07
C THR A 47 2.49 2.60 11.12
N VAL A 48 3.06 2.71 12.33
CA VAL A 48 4.51 2.93 12.51
C VAL A 48 5.32 1.76 11.95
N ILE A 49 4.89 0.52 12.24
CA ILE A 49 5.52 -0.68 11.69
C ILE A 49 5.44 -0.65 10.16
N GLY A 50 4.26 -0.47 9.58
CA GLY A 50 4.05 -0.44 8.13
C GLY A 50 4.90 0.61 7.42
N SER A 51 4.95 1.84 7.96
CA SER A 51 5.80 2.92 7.44
C SER A 51 7.28 2.58 7.48
N ASN A 52 7.76 2.00 8.59
CA ASN A 52 9.16 1.59 8.70
C ASN A 52 9.52 0.45 7.76
N LEU A 53 8.63 -0.53 7.60
CA LEU A 53 8.85 -1.63 6.66
C LEU A 53 8.81 -1.17 5.19
N LEU A 54 7.98 -0.16 4.85
CA LEU A 54 8.03 0.51 3.54
C LEU A 54 9.38 1.19 3.31
N ASN A 55 9.91 1.92 4.31
CA ASN A 55 11.24 2.51 4.21
C ASN A 55 12.31 1.43 4.02
N GLN A 56 12.27 0.36 4.78
CA GLN A 56 13.21 -0.75 4.64
C GLN A 56 13.13 -1.40 3.24
N ALA A 57 11.92 -1.71 2.75
CA ALA A 57 11.76 -2.35 1.45
C ALA A 57 12.20 -1.45 0.30
N VAL A 58 11.75 -0.19 0.30
CA VAL A 58 11.94 0.72 -0.85
C VAL A 58 13.29 1.45 -0.78
N ILE A 59 13.65 1.98 0.38
CA ILE A 59 14.85 2.83 0.52
C ILE A 59 16.09 1.96 0.75
N ASP A 60 16.04 1.07 1.74
CA ASP A 60 17.22 0.29 2.13
C ASP A 60 17.47 -0.86 1.14
N ASN A 61 16.43 -1.65 0.83
CA ASN A 61 16.52 -2.80 -0.07
C ASN A 61 16.34 -2.43 -1.55
N ARG A 62 16.01 -1.17 -1.86
CA ARG A 62 15.83 -0.62 -3.22
C ARG A 62 14.83 -1.40 -4.08
N VAL A 63 13.78 -1.94 -3.47
CA VAL A 63 12.69 -2.59 -4.18
C VAL A 63 11.76 -1.51 -4.71
N VAL A 64 11.59 -1.40 -6.03
CA VAL A 64 10.83 -0.31 -6.66
C VAL A 64 9.59 -0.77 -7.44
N GLN A 65 9.42 -2.08 -7.66
CA GLN A 65 8.23 -2.62 -8.32
C GLN A 65 7.12 -2.85 -7.30
N PRO A 66 5.90 -2.30 -7.50
CA PRO A 66 4.82 -2.38 -6.50
C PRO A 66 4.49 -3.79 -6.04
N ALA A 67 4.40 -4.75 -6.96
CA ALA A 67 4.16 -6.15 -6.60
C ALA A 67 5.29 -6.74 -5.74
N ALA A 68 6.56 -6.43 -6.07
CA ALA A 68 7.71 -6.87 -5.30
C ALA A 68 7.75 -6.22 -3.92
N ILE A 69 7.38 -4.95 -3.82
CA ILE A 69 7.26 -4.24 -2.52
C ILE A 69 6.23 -4.95 -1.64
N LEU A 70 5.03 -5.27 -2.15
CA LEU A 70 4.00 -5.96 -1.37
C LEU A 70 4.47 -7.36 -0.92
N ASN A 71 5.14 -8.12 -1.78
CA ASN A 71 5.68 -9.42 -1.41
C ASN A 71 6.75 -9.30 -0.30
N GLU A 72 7.62 -8.30 -0.39
CA GLU A 72 8.65 -8.04 0.63
C GLU A 72 8.01 -7.56 1.94
N LEU A 73 7.01 -6.68 1.89
CA LEU A 73 6.26 -6.24 3.06
C LEU A 73 5.56 -7.39 3.75
N ASP A 74 4.90 -8.27 3.00
CA ASP A 74 4.23 -9.45 3.56
C ASP A 74 5.21 -10.36 4.33
N ARG A 75 6.39 -10.58 3.74
CA ARG A 75 7.48 -11.33 4.38
C ARG A 75 7.97 -10.63 5.66
N LEU A 76 8.23 -9.32 5.59
CA LEU A 76 8.74 -8.54 6.72
C LEU A 76 7.73 -8.44 7.86
N ILE A 77 6.46 -8.17 7.56
CA ILE A 77 5.38 -8.13 8.55
C ILE A 77 5.26 -9.49 9.24
N THR A 78 5.24 -10.57 8.48
CA THR A 78 5.14 -11.93 9.01
C THR A 78 6.29 -12.24 9.97
N ILE A 79 7.53 -11.87 9.64
CA ILE A 79 8.69 -12.07 10.51
C ILE A 79 8.58 -11.19 11.76
N THR A 80 8.29 -9.89 11.59
CA THR A 80 8.25 -8.92 12.68
C THR A 80 7.19 -9.28 13.72
N LEU A 81 5.99 -9.63 13.27
CA LEU A 81 4.91 -9.98 14.17
C LEU A 81 5.08 -11.38 14.79
N LYS A 82 5.68 -12.34 14.08
CA LYS A 82 5.97 -13.67 14.65
C LYS A 82 7.05 -13.64 15.71
N GLN A 83 8.05 -12.78 15.62
CA GLN A 83 9.08 -12.60 16.66
C GLN A 83 8.51 -12.11 17.98
N GLN A 84 7.33 -11.48 17.99
CA GLN A 84 6.63 -11.04 19.18
C GLN A 84 5.70 -12.12 19.76
N LEU A 85 5.48 -13.22 19.03
CA LEU A 85 4.44 -14.24 19.29
C LEU A 85 5.00 -15.56 19.83
N GLU A 86 6.18 -15.60 20.46
CA GLU A 86 6.65 -16.81 21.15
C GLU A 86 5.76 -17.27 22.32
N HIS A 87 4.65 -16.56 22.59
CA HIS A 87 3.67 -16.89 23.63
C HIS A 87 2.23 -16.90 23.09
N GLU A 88 1.73 -18.09 22.80
CA GLU A 88 0.35 -18.63 22.80
C GLU A 88 -0.86 -17.85 22.24
N ASN A 89 -0.76 -16.60 21.80
CA ASN A 89 -1.89 -15.89 21.21
C ASN A 89 -1.54 -15.38 19.79
N TYR A 90 -2.01 -16.09 18.78
CA TYR A 90 -1.94 -15.66 17.38
C TYR A 90 -2.72 -14.35 17.19
N VAL A 91 -2.02 -13.23 17.13
CA VAL A 91 -2.61 -11.98 16.67
C VAL A 91 -2.62 -12.00 15.15
N GLN A 92 -3.81 -11.99 14.55
CA GLN A 92 -4.00 -11.94 13.08
C GLN A 92 -3.84 -10.52 12.54
N ASP A 93 -2.92 -9.73 13.10
CA ASP A 93 -2.70 -8.38 12.64
C ASP A 93 -2.05 -8.36 11.27
N GLY A 94 -2.60 -7.53 10.42
CA GLY A 94 -2.16 -7.34 9.06
C GLY A 94 -2.49 -5.95 8.58
N MET A 95 -2.30 -5.71 7.30
CA MET A 95 -2.75 -4.47 6.68
C MET A 95 -3.22 -4.69 5.25
N ASP A 96 -4.19 -3.92 4.87
CA ASP A 96 -4.59 -3.74 3.49
C ASP A 96 -3.80 -2.56 2.92
N MET A 97 -3.34 -2.64 1.68
CA MET A 97 -2.50 -1.59 1.10
C MET A 97 -2.68 -1.48 -0.40
N ALA A 98 -2.77 -0.26 -0.89
CA ALA A 98 -2.66 0.06 -2.30
C ALA A 98 -1.33 0.77 -2.55
N LEU A 99 -0.58 0.32 -3.57
CA LEU A 99 0.68 0.90 -4.03
C LEU A 99 0.56 1.35 -5.47
N LEU A 100 1.07 2.54 -5.74
CA LEU A 100 1.16 3.11 -7.07
C LEU A 100 2.57 3.62 -7.32
N ARG A 101 3.26 3.07 -8.30
CA ARG A 101 4.45 3.70 -8.88
C ARG A 101 4.05 4.52 -10.09
N VAL A 102 4.52 5.75 -10.15
CA VAL A 102 4.33 6.63 -11.30
C VAL A 102 5.64 6.78 -12.02
N ASP A 103 5.65 6.48 -13.32
CA ASP A 103 6.75 6.75 -14.23
C ASP A 103 6.33 7.86 -15.20
N LYS A 104 6.83 9.09 -14.96
CA LYS A 104 6.50 10.26 -15.78
C LYS A 104 7.12 10.19 -17.17
N ALA A 105 8.27 9.55 -17.31
CA ALA A 105 8.96 9.45 -18.59
C ALA A 105 8.22 8.52 -19.54
N LYS A 106 7.71 7.42 -19.04
CA LYS A 106 6.92 6.45 -19.79
C LYS A 106 5.43 6.78 -19.85
N LYS A 107 4.96 7.70 -19.00
CA LYS A 107 3.53 7.96 -18.76
C LYS A 107 2.78 6.71 -18.31
N GLU A 108 3.34 6.00 -17.35
CA GLU A 108 2.80 4.76 -16.82
C GLU A 108 2.48 4.89 -15.32
N PHE A 109 1.34 4.33 -14.94
CA PHE A 109 1.01 3.93 -13.59
C PHE A 109 1.26 2.44 -13.45
N VAL A 110 2.01 2.02 -12.46
CA VAL A 110 2.12 0.61 -12.07
C VAL A 110 1.42 0.46 -10.72
N PHE A 111 0.29 -0.23 -10.73
CA PHE A 111 -0.56 -0.42 -9.56
C PHE A 111 -0.45 -1.85 -9.05
N ALA A 112 -0.29 -2.02 -7.75
CA ALA A 112 -0.45 -3.29 -7.05
C ALA A 112 -1.13 -3.06 -5.72
N SER A 113 -1.91 -4.03 -5.25
CA SER A 113 -2.53 -3.88 -3.94
C SER A 113 -2.80 -5.21 -3.23
N ALA A 114 -2.86 -5.10 -1.91
CA ALA A 114 -3.33 -6.10 -0.97
C ALA A 114 -4.75 -5.71 -0.56
N LYS A 115 -5.77 -6.41 -1.07
CA LYS A 115 -7.22 -6.23 -0.88
C LYS A 115 -7.83 -4.91 -1.39
N ARG A 116 -7.11 -3.80 -1.42
CA ARG A 116 -7.68 -2.49 -1.77
C ARG A 116 -7.73 -2.29 -3.28
N PRO A 117 -8.88 -1.97 -3.88
CA PRO A 117 -8.93 -1.56 -5.28
C PRO A 117 -8.37 -0.15 -5.46
N GLY A 118 -7.94 0.15 -6.68
CA GLY A 118 -7.72 1.52 -7.15
C GLY A 118 -8.90 1.96 -8.00
N ILE A 119 -9.10 3.27 -8.15
CA ILE A 119 -10.10 3.83 -9.05
C ILE A 119 -9.39 4.77 -10.02
N LEU A 120 -9.52 4.47 -11.31
CA LEU A 120 -9.08 5.34 -12.40
C LEU A 120 -10.31 6.09 -12.96
N ILE A 121 -10.21 7.40 -13.07
CA ILE A 121 -11.18 8.21 -13.80
C ILE A 121 -10.53 8.67 -15.09
N ARG A 122 -11.08 8.22 -16.21
CA ARG A 122 -10.67 8.54 -17.58
C ARG A 122 -11.86 8.98 -18.40
N ASN A 123 -11.80 10.12 -19.06
CA ASN A 123 -12.91 10.64 -19.88
C ASN A 123 -14.23 10.71 -19.11
N LYS A 124 -14.21 11.05 -17.82
CA LYS A 124 -15.37 11.07 -16.90
C LYS A 124 -16.00 9.68 -16.66
N GLN A 125 -15.32 8.61 -17.05
CA GLN A 125 -15.72 7.24 -16.76
C GLN A 125 -14.86 6.69 -15.63
N LEU A 126 -15.50 5.93 -14.73
CA LEU A 126 -14.86 5.30 -13.60
C LEU A 126 -14.50 3.86 -13.97
N GLU A 127 -13.24 3.50 -13.78
CA GLU A 127 -12.70 2.16 -13.96
C GLU A 127 -12.12 1.67 -12.63
N GLU A 128 -12.57 0.52 -12.15
CA GLU A 128 -11.99 -0.12 -10.97
C GLU A 128 -10.76 -0.93 -11.37
N ILE A 129 -9.63 -0.67 -10.70
CA ILE A 129 -8.42 -1.47 -10.83
C ILE A 129 -8.40 -2.47 -9.68
N LYS A 130 -8.61 -3.75 -10.03
CA LYS A 130 -8.69 -4.82 -9.03
C LYS A 130 -7.33 -5.08 -8.40
N GLY A 131 -7.34 -5.26 -7.07
CA GLY A 131 -6.19 -5.71 -6.31
C GLY A 131 -6.17 -7.22 -6.07
N SER A 132 -5.15 -7.68 -5.36
CA SER A 132 -5.11 -9.02 -4.79
C SER A 132 -6.19 -9.17 -3.71
N LYS A 133 -6.70 -10.38 -3.54
CA LYS A 133 -7.64 -10.72 -2.46
C LYS A 133 -6.99 -10.96 -1.10
N PHE A 134 -5.67 -10.96 -1.04
CA PHE A 134 -4.90 -11.21 0.17
C PHE A 134 -4.50 -9.90 0.85
N ALA A 135 -4.58 -9.85 2.18
CA ALA A 135 -3.96 -8.80 3.01
C ALA A 135 -2.46 -9.06 3.18
N LEU A 136 -1.72 -8.05 3.63
CA LEU A 136 -0.34 -8.19 4.09
C LEU A 136 -0.33 -8.71 5.53
N GLY A 137 0.55 -9.65 5.85
CA GLY A 137 0.60 -10.29 7.16
C GLY A 137 -0.57 -11.25 7.40
N GLY A 138 -0.83 -11.62 8.67
CA GLY A 138 -1.86 -12.57 9.04
C GLY A 138 -1.46 -14.03 8.78
N MET A 139 -2.45 -14.94 8.76
CA MET A 139 -2.17 -16.36 8.49
C MET A 139 -1.60 -16.52 7.07
N THR A 140 -0.44 -17.14 6.99
CA THR A 140 0.19 -17.46 5.71
C THR A 140 -0.63 -18.54 5.00
N SER A 141 -1.28 -18.20 3.89
CA SER A 141 -1.66 -19.20 2.91
C SER A 141 -0.44 -19.49 2.04
N ASP A 142 -0.03 -20.74 1.94
CA ASP A 142 0.98 -21.15 0.97
C ASP A 142 0.54 -20.69 -0.43
N GLY A 143 1.44 -19.99 -1.15
CA GLY A 143 1.14 -19.49 -2.49
C GLY A 143 0.55 -18.08 -2.57
N LYS A 144 0.58 -17.29 -1.49
CA LYS A 144 0.17 -15.88 -1.51
C LYS A 144 1.13 -15.07 -2.38
N THR A 145 0.61 -14.47 -3.44
CA THR A 145 1.36 -13.62 -4.36
C THR A 145 0.58 -12.37 -4.69
N PHE A 146 1.30 -11.27 -4.89
CA PHE A 146 0.73 -10.00 -5.33
C PHE A 146 1.14 -9.75 -6.78
N GLY A 147 0.16 -9.44 -7.62
CA GLY A 147 0.38 -9.03 -9.01
C GLY A 147 0.36 -7.52 -9.15
N GLU A 148 0.76 -7.04 -10.32
CA GLU A 148 0.69 -5.62 -10.67
C GLU A 148 -0.03 -5.41 -12.00
N THR A 149 -0.64 -4.22 -12.16
CA THR A 149 -1.31 -3.77 -13.38
C THR A 149 -0.59 -2.52 -13.89
N ILE A 150 -0.17 -2.55 -15.15
CA ILE A 150 0.44 -1.41 -15.83
C ILE A 150 -0.65 -0.68 -16.62
N ILE A 151 -0.75 0.63 -16.42
CA ILE A 151 -1.75 1.50 -17.03
C ILE A 151 -1.03 2.68 -17.67
N ASN A 152 -1.12 2.80 -18.98
CA ASN A 152 -0.68 4.02 -19.67
C ASN A 152 -1.66 5.14 -19.36
N TYR A 153 -1.18 6.26 -18.81
CA TYR A 153 -2.02 7.38 -18.47
C TYR A 153 -1.90 8.52 -19.48
N SER A 154 -2.97 9.29 -19.61
CA SER A 154 -3.08 10.48 -20.44
C SER A 154 -3.35 11.72 -19.56
N GLU A 155 -3.18 12.90 -20.14
CA GLU A 155 -3.53 14.14 -19.47
C GLU A 155 -5.03 14.17 -19.14
N GLY A 156 -5.36 14.51 -17.91
CA GLY A 156 -6.74 14.50 -17.39
C GLY A 156 -7.15 13.21 -16.69
N ASP A 157 -6.35 12.14 -16.77
CA ASP A 157 -6.59 10.94 -15.98
C ASP A 157 -6.35 11.21 -14.49
N ILE A 158 -7.22 10.66 -13.64
CA ILE A 158 -7.11 10.76 -12.18
C ILE A 158 -7.13 9.35 -11.60
N ILE A 159 -6.19 9.05 -10.72
CA ILE A 159 -6.18 7.79 -9.98
C ILE A 159 -6.38 8.07 -8.48
N TYR A 160 -7.26 7.28 -7.86
CA TYR A 160 -7.54 7.33 -6.42
C TYR A 160 -7.04 6.06 -5.75
N LEU A 161 -6.31 6.25 -4.65
CA LEU A 161 -6.01 5.24 -3.65
C LEU A 161 -6.74 5.65 -2.37
N PHE A 162 -7.36 4.72 -1.67
CA PHE A 162 -8.19 5.01 -0.51
C PHE A 162 -8.24 3.84 0.47
N THR A 163 -8.60 4.15 1.71
CA THR A 163 -8.97 3.19 2.77
C THR A 163 -10.51 3.16 2.91
N ASP A 164 -11.05 2.28 3.74
CA ASP A 164 -12.50 2.17 3.93
C ASP A 164 -13.08 3.26 4.85
N GLY A 165 -12.25 4.12 5.42
CA GLY A 165 -12.65 5.29 6.20
C GLY A 165 -13.13 6.48 5.36
N CYS A 166 -13.25 6.32 4.03
CA CYS A 166 -13.73 7.38 3.12
C CYS A 166 -15.21 7.27 2.82
#